data_16f83498bcb7edc1c7285ef184341a53
#
_entry.id   16f83498bcb7edc1c7285ef184341a53
#
_cell.length_a   1.000
_cell.length_b   1.000
_cell.length_c   1.000
_cell.angle_alpha   90.00
_cell.angle_beta   90.00
_cell.angle_gamma   90.00
#
_symmetry.space_group_name_H-M   'P 1'
#
loop_
_entity.id
_entity.type
_entity.pdbx_description
1 polymer ?
#
loop_
_entity_poly.entity_id
_entity_poly.type
_entity_poly.pdbx_seq_one_letter_code
_entity_poly.pdbx_strand_id
1 'polypeptide(L)'
;MINKIHNLTKKEFLEVFGNIFENASWIAEKLYTQKPFKDFEDLLKKMLNIFENTDKKKKLEILNSHPDLADKTKIGLLTQDSNKEQNIAGLDKCSKDEFSEFKNLNVEYKKKFGFPFIYAIKGKSKIEILNNFKERVAYDINVEFI
;
A
#
# COMPACT_ATOMS: atom_id res chain seq x y z
N MET A 1 -17.89 11.43 -15.78
CA MET A 1 -16.58 11.18 -15.13
C MET A 1 -15.70 10.23 -15.95
N ILE A 2 -16.20 9.07 -16.34
CA ILE A 2 -15.41 8.06 -17.08
C ILE A 2 -14.87 8.57 -18.43
N ASN A 3 -15.63 9.38 -19.16
CA ASN A 3 -15.18 9.97 -20.42
C ASN A 3 -13.94 10.86 -20.28
N LYS A 4 -13.78 11.53 -19.13
CA LYS A 4 -12.56 12.30 -18.85
C LYS A 4 -11.35 11.39 -18.71
N ILE A 5 -11.52 10.22 -18.11
CA ILE A 5 -10.47 9.21 -17.96
C ILE A 5 -10.04 8.65 -19.32
N HIS A 6 -11.00 8.42 -20.22
CA HIS A 6 -10.71 7.93 -21.58
C HIS A 6 -9.86 8.89 -22.39
N ASN A 7 -10.03 10.19 -22.18
CA ASN A 7 -9.31 11.22 -22.91
C ASN A 7 -7.90 11.50 -22.37
N LEU A 8 -7.52 10.89 -21.24
CA LEU A 8 -6.18 11.05 -20.69
C LEU A 8 -5.15 10.38 -21.61
N THR A 9 -4.05 11.07 -21.85
CA THR A 9 -2.85 10.47 -22.44
C THR A 9 -2.28 9.41 -21.49
N LYS A 10 -1.41 8.54 -21.99
CA LYS A 10 -0.75 7.54 -21.14
C LYS A 10 -0.05 8.18 -19.94
N LYS A 11 0.65 9.28 -20.16
CA LYS A 11 1.36 10.03 -19.12
C LYS A 11 0.41 10.52 -18.03
N GLU A 12 -0.65 11.22 -18.42
CA GLU A 12 -1.67 11.74 -17.49
C GLU A 12 -2.37 10.61 -16.73
N PHE A 13 -2.67 9.50 -17.41
CA PHE A 13 -3.27 8.32 -16.79
C PHE A 13 -2.35 7.72 -15.71
N LEU A 14 -1.05 7.62 -15.97
CA LEU A 14 -0.08 7.13 -15.00
C LEU A 14 0.12 8.10 -13.83
N GLU A 15 0.03 9.41 -14.07
CA GLU A 15 0.06 10.41 -12.99
C GLU A 15 -1.13 10.27 -12.04
N VAL A 16 -2.31 9.92 -12.55
CA VAL A 16 -3.53 9.72 -11.75
C VAL A 16 -3.55 8.36 -11.05
N PHE A 17 -3.22 7.28 -11.75
CA PHE A 17 -3.43 5.90 -11.26
C PHE A 17 -2.14 5.16 -10.90
N GLY A 18 -0.97 5.68 -11.26
CA GLY A 18 0.31 4.99 -11.09
C GLY A 18 0.75 4.77 -9.64
N ASN A 19 0.17 5.51 -8.70
CA ASN A 19 0.52 5.45 -7.27
C ASN A 19 -0.50 4.69 -6.41
N ILE A 20 -1.52 4.08 -7.01
CA ILE A 20 -2.52 3.31 -6.25
C ILE A 20 -1.87 2.09 -5.58
N PHE A 21 -1.00 1.39 -6.30
CA PHE A 21 -0.12 0.37 -5.72
C PHE A 21 1.27 0.99 -5.53
N GLU A 22 1.74 1.08 -4.29
CA GLU A 22 3.02 1.69 -3.94
C GLU A 22 4.17 1.04 -4.74
N ASN A 23 4.97 1.86 -5.43
CA ASN A 23 6.09 1.42 -6.27
C ASN A 23 5.76 0.37 -7.36
N ALA A 24 4.51 0.29 -7.79
CA ALA A 24 4.05 -0.67 -8.80
C ALA A 24 3.25 0.00 -9.94
N SER A 25 3.77 1.07 -10.50
CA SER A 25 3.13 1.85 -11.60
C SER A 25 2.86 1.00 -12.86
N TRP A 26 3.56 -0.11 -13.04
CA TRP A 26 3.35 -1.06 -14.15
C TRP A 26 1.92 -1.63 -14.18
N ILE A 27 1.23 -1.68 -13.03
CA ILE A 27 -0.20 -2.07 -12.96
C ILE A 27 -1.05 -1.05 -13.70
N ALA A 28 -0.81 0.24 -13.49
CA ALA A 28 -1.50 1.31 -14.20
C ALA A 28 -1.16 1.31 -15.71
N GLU A 29 0.06 0.96 -16.10
CA GLU A 29 0.43 0.80 -17.51
C GLU A 29 -0.36 -0.31 -18.19
N LYS A 30 -0.51 -1.47 -17.55
CA LYS A 30 -1.35 -2.55 -18.04
C LYS A 30 -2.82 -2.16 -18.09
N LEU A 31 -3.30 -1.44 -17.06
CA LEU A 31 -4.67 -0.96 -17.01
C LEU A 31 -4.97 0.00 -18.17
N TYR A 32 -4.04 0.90 -18.52
CA TYR A 32 -4.19 1.81 -19.63
C TYR A 32 -4.48 1.09 -20.96
N THR A 33 -3.87 -0.07 -21.19
CA THR A 33 -4.11 -0.88 -22.39
C THR A 33 -5.47 -1.54 -22.43
N GLN A 34 -6.20 -1.57 -21.31
CA GLN A 34 -7.52 -2.19 -21.21
C GLN A 34 -8.69 -1.21 -21.44
N LYS A 35 -8.40 -0.01 -21.90
CA LYS A 35 -9.45 0.96 -22.32
C LYS A 35 -10.27 0.38 -23.51
N PRO A 36 -11.54 0.73 -23.64
CA PRO A 36 -12.33 1.61 -22.78
C PRO A 36 -12.87 0.91 -21.52
N PHE A 37 -13.24 1.73 -20.53
CA PHE A 37 -13.92 1.28 -19.30
C PHE A 37 -15.39 1.69 -19.37
N LYS A 38 -16.28 0.82 -18.90
CA LYS A 38 -17.73 1.12 -18.85
C LYS A 38 -18.02 2.26 -17.86
N ASP A 39 -17.46 2.13 -16.67
CA ASP A 39 -17.58 3.05 -15.55
C ASP A 39 -16.36 2.94 -14.64
N PHE A 40 -16.39 3.65 -13.53
CA PHE A 40 -15.29 3.62 -12.56
C PHE A 40 -15.17 2.27 -11.85
N GLU A 41 -16.27 1.57 -11.64
CA GLU A 41 -16.25 0.23 -11.04
C GLU A 41 -15.59 -0.78 -11.96
N ASP A 42 -15.85 -0.74 -13.26
CA ASP A 42 -15.19 -1.58 -14.26
C ASP A 42 -13.67 -1.32 -14.29
N LEU A 43 -13.26 -0.05 -14.21
CA LEU A 43 -11.84 0.33 -14.09
C LEU A 43 -11.19 -0.29 -12.86
N LEU A 44 -11.82 -0.18 -11.69
CA LEU A 44 -11.30 -0.76 -10.45
C LEU A 44 -11.25 -2.29 -10.51
N LYS A 45 -12.27 -2.94 -11.04
CA LYS A 45 -12.28 -4.40 -11.24
C LYS A 45 -11.15 -4.87 -12.14
N LYS A 46 -10.90 -4.18 -13.24
CA LYS A 46 -9.80 -4.48 -14.15
C LYS A 46 -8.43 -4.28 -13.48
N MET A 47 -8.29 -3.22 -12.68
CA MET A 47 -7.06 -2.97 -11.92
C MET A 47 -6.79 -4.09 -10.90
N LEU A 48 -7.78 -4.46 -10.11
CA LEU A 48 -7.69 -5.57 -9.15
C LEU A 48 -7.37 -6.89 -9.86
N ASN A 49 -8.02 -7.15 -10.99
CA ASN A 49 -7.77 -8.35 -11.78
C ASN A 49 -6.33 -8.45 -12.28
N ILE A 50 -5.71 -7.34 -12.67
CA ILE A 50 -4.28 -7.32 -13.02
C ILE A 50 -3.42 -7.75 -11.84
N PHE A 51 -3.70 -7.25 -10.64
CA PHE A 51 -3.00 -7.63 -9.42
C PHE A 51 -3.25 -9.09 -9.04
N GLU A 52 -4.51 -9.54 -9.04
CA GLU A 52 -4.89 -10.92 -8.68
C GLU A 52 -4.26 -11.98 -9.60
N ASN A 53 -4.16 -11.70 -10.89
CA ASN A 53 -3.54 -12.59 -11.87
C ASN A 53 -2.02 -12.47 -11.94
N THR A 54 -1.40 -11.63 -11.11
CA THR A 54 0.05 -11.54 -10.99
C THR A 54 0.57 -12.72 -10.19
N ASP A 55 1.73 -13.27 -10.58
CA ASP A 55 2.34 -14.37 -9.85
C ASP A 55 2.72 -13.98 -8.40
N LYS A 56 2.79 -14.97 -7.51
CA LYS A 56 3.08 -14.78 -6.10
C LYS A 56 4.40 -14.04 -5.85
N LYS A 57 5.42 -14.30 -6.68
CA LYS A 57 6.73 -13.65 -6.56
C LYS A 57 6.60 -12.15 -6.75
N LYS A 58 5.92 -11.71 -7.82
CA LYS A 58 5.68 -10.28 -8.07
C LYS A 58 4.78 -9.64 -7.02
N LYS A 59 3.77 -10.35 -6.53
CA LYS A 59 2.96 -9.86 -5.41
C LYS A 59 3.83 -9.60 -4.17
N LEU A 60 4.74 -10.51 -3.84
CA LEU A 60 5.68 -10.34 -2.74
C LEU A 60 6.67 -9.19 -2.99
N GLU A 61 7.14 -9.01 -4.22
CA GLU A 61 7.99 -7.86 -4.60
C GLU A 61 7.27 -6.53 -4.37
N ILE A 62 5.99 -6.42 -4.74
CA ILE A 62 5.16 -5.25 -4.48
C ILE A 62 5.04 -4.98 -2.98
N LEU A 63 4.71 -5.99 -2.19
CA LEU A 63 4.59 -5.88 -0.74
C LEU A 63 5.92 -5.47 -0.09
N ASN A 64 7.03 -6.09 -0.51
CA ASN A 64 8.36 -5.80 0.02
C ASN A 64 8.95 -4.45 -0.42
N SER A 65 8.43 -3.84 -1.49
CA SER A 65 8.81 -2.49 -1.89
C SER A 65 8.16 -1.40 -1.04
N HIS A 66 7.13 -1.75 -0.27
CA HIS A 66 6.44 -0.81 0.61
C HIS A 66 7.29 -0.52 1.85
N PRO A 67 7.55 0.78 2.20
CA PRO A 67 8.26 1.12 3.42
C PRO A 67 7.51 0.71 4.69
N ASP A 68 8.27 0.42 5.74
CA ASP A 68 7.70 0.08 7.05
C ASP A 68 6.92 1.26 7.65
N LEU A 69 5.87 0.96 8.41
CA LEU A 69 5.13 1.98 9.16
C LEU A 69 6.02 2.65 10.21
N ALA A 70 5.89 3.97 10.35
CA ALA A 70 6.65 4.78 11.29
C ALA A 70 8.19 4.72 11.11
N ASP A 71 8.69 4.27 9.98
CA ASP A 71 10.12 4.34 9.65
C ASP A 71 10.48 5.76 9.19
N LYS A 72 11.00 6.57 10.10
CA LYS A 72 11.39 7.96 9.82
C LYS A 72 12.39 8.10 8.68
N THR A 73 13.27 7.12 8.48
CA THR A 73 14.31 7.17 7.47
C THR A 73 13.75 6.97 6.06
N LYS A 74 12.58 6.36 5.93
CA LYS A 74 11.95 5.99 4.68
C LYS A 74 10.65 6.74 4.37
N ILE A 75 10.14 7.55 5.30
CA ILE A 75 8.91 8.34 5.08
C ILE A 75 9.02 9.19 3.81
N GLY A 76 10.17 9.80 3.55
CA GLY A 76 10.41 10.59 2.33
C GLY A 76 10.39 9.80 1.02
N LEU A 77 10.40 8.46 1.07
CA LEU A 77 10.33 7.58 -0.09
C LEU A 77 8.90 7.13 -0.43
N LEU A 78 7.95 7.44 0.45
CA LEU A 78 6.52 7.17 0.22
C LEU A 78 5.94 8.12 -0.83
N THR A 79 4.84 7.70 -1.45
CA THR A 79 4.02 8.62 -2.23
C THR A 79 3.49 9.74 -1.34
N GLN A 80 3.10 10.87 -1.95
CA GLN A 80 2.55 12.00 -1.20
C GLN A 80 1.31 11.62 -0.39
N ASP A 81 0.47 10.74 -0.93
CA ASP A 81 -0.75 10.32 -0.25
C ASP A 81 -0.45 9.43 0.95
N SER A 82 0.46 8.47 0.82
CA SER A 82 0.93 7.63 1.93
C SER A 82 1.61 8.45 3.03
N ASN A 83 2.41 9.46 2.68
CA ASN A 83 3.00 10.39 3.64
C ASN A 83 1.93 11.17 4.41
N LYS A 84 0.93 11.70 3.72
CA LYS A 84 -0.18 12.43 4.37
C LYS A 84 -0.95 11.53 5.32
N GLU A 85 -1.26 10.31 4.93
CA GLU A 85 -1.97 9.35 5.78
C GLU A 85 -1.18 9.03 7.05
N GLN A 86 0.13 8.80 6.96
CA GLN A 86 0.96 8.56 8.13
C GLN A 86 1.07 9.78 9.03
N ASN A 87 1.17 10.99 8.49
CA ASN A 87 1.21 12.23 9.25
C ASN A 87 -0.12 12.50 9.97
N ILE A 88 -1.26 12.28 9.30
CA ILE A 88 -2.59 12.43 9.91
C ILE A 88 -2.80 11.42 11.04
N ALA A 89 -2.31 10.19 10.89
CA ALA A 89 -2.35 9.17 11.94
C ALA A 89 -1.39 9.45 13.10
N GLY A 90 -0.51 10.45 12.99
CA GLY A 90 0.46 10.83 14.03
C GLY A 90 1.70 9.95 14.08
N LEU A 91 1.97 9.16 13.04
CA LEU A 91 3.13 8.27 12.97
C LEU A 91 4.47 9.01 12.88
N ASP A 92 4.46 10.24 12.40
CA ASP A 92 5.62 11.13 12.36
C ASP A 92 5.98 11.70 13.76
N LYS A 93 5.05 11.64 14.71
CA LYS A 93 5.13 12.21 16.08
C LYS A 93 5.17 11.15 17.17
N CYS A 94 5.57 9.91 16.86
CA CYS A 94 5.72 8.87 17.86
C CYS A 94 6.81 9.24 18.89
N SER A 95 6.62 8.84 20.18
CA SER A 95 7.66 8.87 21.18
C SER A 95 8.79 7.90 20.85
N LYS A 96 9.92 7.99 21.57
CA LYS A 96 11.02 7.02 21.38
C LYS A 96 10.57 5.58 21.63
N ASP A 97 9.75 5.37 22.66
CA ASP A 97 9.23 4.06 23.02
C ASP A 97 8.27 3.53 21.95
N GLU A 98 7.39 4.37 21.44
CA GLU A 98 6.49 4.03 20.34
C GLU A 98 7.25 3.68 19.06
N PHE A 99 8.28 4.46 18.69
CA PHE A 99 9.16 4.13 17.57
C PHE A 99 9.89 2.80 17.75
N SER A 100 10.40 2.55 18.95
CA SER A 100 11.07 1.30 19.29
C SER A 100 10.11 0.13 19.16
N GLU A 101 8.88 0.29 19.62
CA GLU A 101 7.84 -0.73 19.51
C GLU A 101 7.46 -1.02 18.05
N PHE A 102 7.22 0.01 17.23
CA PHE A 102 6.99 -0.16 15.79
C PHE A 102 8.16 -0.84 15.09
N LYS A 103 9.39 -0.45 15.40
CA LYS A 103 10.58 -1.06 14.83
C LYS A 103 10.68 -2.55 15.16
N ASN A 104 10.45 -2.92 16.41
CA ASN A 104 10.49 -4.31 16.84
C ASN A 104 9.38 -5.14 16.18
N LEU A 105 8.16 -4.61 16.10
CA LEU A 105 7.04 -5.25 15.42
C LEU A 105 7.30 -5.40 13.91
N ASN A 106 7.88 -4.41 13.25
CA ASN A 106 8.25 -4.49 11.84
C ASN A 106 9.27 -5.62 11.60
N VAL A 107 10.30 -5.72 12.46
CA VAL A 107 11.30 -6.79 12.38
C VAL A 107 10.66 -8.16 12.61
N GLU A 108 9.86 -8.31 13.64
CA GLU A 108 9.17 -9.56 13.98
C GLU A 108 8.20 -9.99 12.86
N TYR A 109 7.40 -9.04 12.36
CA TYR A 109 6.44 -9.30 11.30
C TYR A 109 7.13 -9.75 9.99
N LYS A 110 8.17 -9.05 9.55
CA LYS A 110 8.92 -9.42 8.34
C LYS A 110 9.64 -10.75 8.49
N LYS A 111 10.17 -11.03 9.67
CA LYS A 111 10.81 -12.34 9.96
C LYS A 111 9.81 -13.48 9.88
N LYS A 112 8.59 -13.27 10.40
CA LYS A 112 7.55 -14.29 10.43
C LYS A 112 6.89 -14.51 9.06
N PHE A 113 6.55 -13.44 8.35
CA PHE A 113 5.74 -13.50 7.14
C PHE A 113 6.50 -13.32 5.82
N GLY A 114 7.70 -12.77 5.85
CA GLY A 114 8.52 -12.52 4.66
C GLY A 114 8.10 -11.30 3.83
N PHE A 115 7.20 -10.45 4.34
CA PHE A 115 6.77 -9.19 3.76
C PHE A 115 6.44 -8.18 4.86
N PRO A 116 6.44 -6.85 4.56
CA PRO A 116 6.15 -5.83 5.56
C PRO A 116 4.66 -5.81 5.95
N PHE A 117 4.39 -5.31 7.16
CA PHE A 117 3.04 -5.01 7.61
C PHE A 117 2.42 -3.89 6.77
N ILE A 118 1.28 -4.17 6.14
CA ILE A 118 0.53 -3.22 5.33
C ILE A 118 -0.86 -3.08 5.92
N TYR A 119 -1.26 -1.84 6.23
CA TYR A 119 -2.53 -1.54 6.85
C TYR A 119 -3.10 -0.23 6.32
N ALA A 120 -4.38 -0.22 6.00
CA ALA A 120 -5.08 0.99 5.59
C ALA A 120 -5.34 1.87 6.82
N ILE A 121 -4.55 2.94 6.98
CA ILE A 121 -4.50 3.76 8.20
C ILE A 121 -5.38 5.00 8.18
N LYS A 122 -6.08 5.27 7.07
CA LYS A 122 -6.98 6.42 6.96
C LYS A 122 -8.04 6.41 8.07
N GLY A 123 -8.08 7.47 8.86
CA GLY A 123 -9.02 7.61 9.99
C GLY A 123 -8.63 6.81 11.24
N LYS A 124 -7.43 6.21 11.27
CA LYS A 124 -6.90 5.49 12.42
C LYS A 124 -5.90 6.34 13.21
N SER A 125 -5.90 6.17 14.53
CA SER A 125 -4.86 6.73 15.40
C SER A 125 -3.63 5.81 15.45
N LYS A 126 -2.48 6.34 15.90
CA LYS A 126 -1.27 5.52 16.12
C LYS A 126 -1.49 4.37 17.09
N ILE A 127 -2.34 4.56 18.12
CA ILE A 127 -2.70 3.53 19.11
C ILE A 127 -3.48 2.38 18.45
N GLU A 128 -4.48 2.71 17.64
CA GLU A 128 -5.27 1.72 16.90
C GLU A 128 -4.41 0.94 15.92
N ILE A 129 -3.50 1.61 15.22
CA ILE A 129 -2.55 1.00 14.29
C ILE A 129 -1.62 0.05 15.04
N LEU A 130 -1.07 0.48 16.17
CA LEU A 130 -0.17 -0.33 16.99
C LEU A 130 -0.87 -1.58 17.55
N ASN A 131 -2.09 -1.44 18.05
CA ASN A 131 -2.88 -2.56 18.54
C ASN A 131 -3.19 -3.58 17.44
N ASN A 132 -3.59 -3.11 16.26
CA ASN A 132 -3.81 -3.98 15.11
C ASN A 132 -2.53 -4.69 14.67
N PHE A 133 -1.40 -4.01 14.70
CA PHE A 133 -0.11 -4.59 14.38
C PHE A 133 0.24 -5.75 15.34
N LYS A 134 0.07 -5.54 16.65
CA LYS A 134 0.30 -6.59 17.67
C LYS A 134 -0.62 -7.79 17.47
N GLU A 135 -1.87 -7.55 17.12
CA GLU A 135 -2.83 -8.62 16.82
C GLU A 135 -2.41 -9.41 15.59
N ARG A 136 -2.10 -8.74 14.49
CA ARG A 136 -1.79 -9.39 13.21
C ARG A 136 -0.45 -10.13 13.21
N VAL A 137 0.53 -9.67 13.97
CA VAL A 137 1.81 -10.41 14.10
C VAL A 137 1.63 -11.79 14.73
N ALA A 138 0.56 -11.99 15.50
CA ALA A 138 0.19 -13.27 16.09
C ALA A 138 -0.55 -14.22 15.13
N TYR A 139 -1.02 -13.74 13.98
CA TYR A 139 -1.76 -14.56 13.02
C TYR A 139 -0.90 -15.64 12.35
N ASP A 140 -1.58 -16.67 11.83
CA ASP A 140 -0.96 -17.64 10.93
C ASP A 140 -0.67 -17.00 9.56
N ILE A 141 0.41 -17.42 8.89
CA ILE A 141 0.82 -16.86 7.59
C ILE A 141 -0.27 -17.04 6.53
N ASN A 142 -1.04 -18.11 6.55
CA ASN A 142 -2.10 -18.33 5.57
C ASN A 142 -3.26 -17.36 5.77
N VAL A 143 -3.52 -16.94 7.00
CA VAL A 143 -4.52 -15.90 7.32
C VAL A 143 -4.00 -14.52 6.92
N GLU A 144 -2.75 -14.20 7.22
CA GLU A 144 -2.17 -12.87 7.01
C GLU A 144 -1.93 -12.57 5.51
N PHE A 145 -1.65 -13.57 4.70
CA PHE A 145 -1.40 -13.39 3.27
C PHE A 145 -2.69 -13.27 2.41
N ILE A 146 -3.84 -13.61 2.97
CA ILE A 146 -5.13 -13.43 2.29
C ILE A 146 -5.53 -11.96 2.31
#